data_4c781ab3143e339f1c0c32ecd256cf80
#
_entry.id   4c781ab3143e339f1c0c32ecd256cf80
#
_cell.length_a   1.000
_cell.length_b   1.000
_cell.length_c   1.000
_cell.angle_alpha   90.00
_cell.angle_beta   90.00
_cell.angle_gamma   90.00
#
_symmetry.space_group_name_H-M   'P 1'
#
loop_
_entity.id
_entity.type
_entity.pdbx_description
1 polymer ?
#
loop_
_entity_poly.entity_id
_entity_poly.type
_entity_poly.pdbx_seq_one_letter_code
_entity_poly.pdbx_strand_id
1 'polypeptide(L)'
;MANNPIPVYVFTGFLESGKTKFIQEILADPNFTENEVTTLLLCEEGIEEYDEKWLAHYGTALVPIESEDRLTPNILKRIEQKYNPDRIIVEYNGMWKLESLMQAFPARWELYQIITTV
;
A
#
# COMPACT_ATOMS: atom_id res chain seq x y z
N MET A 1 12.45 -17.23 5.06
CA MET A 1 11.40 -18.01 5.71
C MET A 1 10.05 -17.42 5.43
N ALA A 2 9.10 -18.26 5.15
CA ALA A 2 7.76 -17.81 4.73
C ALA A 2 6.95 -17.17 5.86
N ASN A 3 7.42 -17.18 7.08
CA ASN A 3 6.64 -16.72 8.24
C ASN A 3 7.05 -15.35 8.77
N ASN A 4 7.95 -14.67 8.09
CA ASN A 4 8.32 -13.32 8.53
C ASN A 4 7.14 -12.36 8.34
N PRO A 5 6.89 -11.49 9.31
CA PRO A 5 5.83 -10.49 9.14
C PRO A 5 6.14 -9.54 7.99
N ILE A 6 5.08 -9.10 7.33
CA ILE A 6 5.19 -8.09 6.26
C ILE A 6 4.67 -6.79 6.85
N PRO A 7 5.53 -5.77 7.01
CA PRO A 7 5.08 -4.50 7.57
C PRO A 7 4.19 -3.75 6.59
N VAL A 8 3.12 -3.16 7.11
CA VAL A 8 2.17 -2.39 6.32
C VAL A 8 2.15 -0.96 6.82
N TYR A 9 2.38 -0.03 5.90
CA TYR A 9 2.35 1.40 6.16
C TYR A 9 1.10 1.96 5.51
N VAL A 10 0.20 2.55 6.31
CA VAL A 10 -1.07 3.06 5.81
C VAL A 10 -1.02 4.58 5.77
N PHE A 11 -1.28 5.15 4.61
CA PHE A 11 -1.39 6.59 4.42
C PHE A 11 -2.84 6.91 4.16
N THR A 12 -3.46 7.70 5.03
CA THR A 12 -4.85 8.06 4.91
C THR A 12 -5.03 9.57 4.93
N GLY A 13 -6.20 10.04 4.52
CA GLY A 13 -6.49 11.46 4.41
C GLY A 13 -7.43 11.67 3.24
N PHE A 14 -7.87 12.90 3.05
CA PHE A 14 -8.74 13.23 1.94
C PHE A 14 -7.95 13.30 0.63
N LEU A 15 -8.66 13.20 -0.48
CA LEU A 15 -8.09 13.48 -1.79
C LEU A 15 -7.46 14.88 -1.75
N GLU A 16 -6.38 15.05 -2.46
CA GLU A 16 -5.67 16.32 -2.54
C GLU A 16 -5.01 16.75 -1.22
N SER A 17 -4.92 15.85 -0.24
CA SER A 17 -4.23 16.16 1.02
C SER A 17 -2.72 15.97 0.93
N GLY A 18 -2.21 15.55 -0.24
CA GLY A 18 -0.77 15.33 -0.42
C GLY A 18 -0.30 13.91 -0.15
N LYS A 19 -1.22 12.96 0.04
CA LYS A 19 -0.85 11.56 0.27
C LYS A 19 0.06 11.01 -0.81
N THR A 20 -0.36 11.16 -2.07
CA THR A 20 0.36 10.61 -3.20
C THR A 20 1.77 11.17 -3.28
N LYS A 21 1.89 12.49 -3.14
CA LYS A 21 3.19 13.15 -3.20
C LYS A 21 4.09 12.68 -2.07
N PHE A 22 3.52 12.55 -0.87
CA PHE A 22 4.28 12.12 0.30
C PHE A 22 4.81 10.69 0.10
N ILE A 23 3.95 9.81 -0.41
CA ILE A 23 4.35 8.43 -0.70
C ILE A 23 5.46 8.41 -1.74
N GLN A 24 5.34 9.22 -2.79
CA GLN A 24 6.37 9.29 -3.82
C GLN A 24 7.71 9.75 -3.24
N GLU A 25 7.69 10.71 -2.33
CA GLU A 25 8.92 11.18 -1.69
C GLU A 25 9.57 10.08 -0.85
N ILE A 26 8.76 9.31 -0.14
CA ILE A 26 9.28 8.19 0.66
C ILE A 26 9.88 7.12 -0.24
N LEU A 27 9.20 6.78 -1.32
CA LEU A 27 9.69 5.75 -2.25
C LEU A 27 10.98 6.16 -2.92
N ALA A 28 11.19 7.45 -3.13
CA ALA A 28 12.41 7.95 -3.73
C ALA A 28 13.59 8.02 -2.75
N ASP A 29 13.34 7.82 -1.46
CA ASP A 29 14.39 7.86 -0.45
C ASP A 29 15.13 6.52 -0.45
N PRO A 30 16.43 6.51 -0.78
CA PRO A 30 17.19 5.25 -0.82
C PRO A 30 17.25 4.54 0.53
N ASN A 31 17.20 5.28 1.62
CA ASN A 31 17.22 4.66 2.95
C ASN A 31 15.96 3.84 3.23
N PHE A 32 14.87 4.17 2.55
CA PHE A 32 13.62 3.45 2.72
C PHE A 32 13.50 2.27 1.76
N THR A 33 13.94 2.44 0.51
CA THR A 33 13.63 1.47 -0.55
C THR A 33 14.77 0.53 -0.91
N GLU A 34 15.95 0.73 -0.36
CA GLU A 34 17.13 -0.03 -0.75
C GLU A 34 16.92 -1.53 -0.56
N ASN A 35 17.06 -2.27 -1.68
CA ASN A 35 17.00 -3.73 -1.71
C ASN A 35 15.68 -4.34 -1.20
N GLU A 36 14.60 -3.57 -1.18
CA GLU A 36 13.31 -4.09 -0.77
C GLU A 36 12.26 -4.01 -1.86
N VAL A 37 11.44 -5.06 -1.94
CA VAL A 37 10.30 -5.10 -2.87
C VAL A 37 9.08 -4.55 -2.15
N THR A 38 8.44 -3.57 -2.77
CA THR A 38 7.29 -2.89 -2.18
C THR A 38 6.06 -3.12 -3.05
N THR A 39 4.92 -3.40 -2.43
CA THR A 39 3.63 -3.38 -3.11
C THR A 39 2.84 -2.18 -2.61
N LEU A 40 2.39 -1.34 -3.54
CA LEU A 40 1.58 -0.17 -3.23
C LEU A 40 0.14 -0.48 -3.56
N LEU A 41 -0.71 -0.55 -2.53
CA LEU A 41 -2.14 -0.71 -2.71
C LEU A 41 -2.77 0.67 -2.81
N LEU A 42 -3.39 0.94 -3.96
CA LEU A 42 -4.05 2.22 -4.18
C LEU A 42 -5.55 2.04 -3.97
N CYS A 43 -6.03 2.44 -2.80
CA CYS A 43 -7.42 2.30 -2.40
C CYS A 43 -8.14 3.63 -2.61
N GLU A 44 -8.21 4.05 -3.86
CA GLU A 44 -8.84 5.31 -4.26
C GLU A 44 -9.60 5.09 -5.54
N GLU A 45 -10.73 5.77 -5.70
CA GLU A 45 -11.50 5.70 -6.93
C GLU A 45 -11.09 6.80 -7.90
N GLY A 46 -10.90 6.41 -9.15
CA GLY A 46 -10.88 7.35 -10.27
C GLY A 46 -9.65 8.22 -10.43
N ILE A 47 -8.63 8.08 -9.61
CA ILE A 47 -7.46 8.93 -9.73
C ILE A 47 -6.21 8.08 -9.86
N GLU A 48 -5.51 8.26 -10.96
CA GLU A 48 -4.22 7.63 -11.18
C GLU A 48 -3.18 8.71 -11.35
N GLU A 49 -2.40 8.92 -10.30
CA GLU A 49 -1.34 9.91 -10.33
C GLU A 49 0.04 9.26 -10.32
N TYR A 50 0.08 7.93 -10.35
CA TYR A 50 1.35 7.20 -10.31
C TYR A 50 1.76 6.76 -11.71
N ASP A 51 3.04 6.91 -12.00
CA ASP A 51 3.66 6.36 -13.19
C ASP A 51 4.24 4.99 -12.82
N GLU A 52 3.68 3.94 -13.40
CA GLU A 52 4.11 2.57 -13.08
C GLU A 52 5.57 2.31 -13.41
N LYS A 53 6.09 2.96 -14.43
CA LYS A 53 7.51 2.82 -14.77
C LYS A 53 8.40 3.44 -13.71
N TRP A 54 7.98 4.59 -13.21
CA TRP A 54 8.69 5.26 -12.13
C TRP A 54 8.69 4.39 -10.88
N LEU A 55 7.53 3.81 -10.55
CA LEU A 55 7.42 2.93 -9.40
C LEU A 55 8.29 1.70 -9.54
N ALA A 56 8.32 1.10 -10.73
CA ALA A 56 9.14 -0.08 -10.98
C ALA A 56 10.62 0.22 -10.78
N HIS A 57 11.05 1.44 -11.09
CA HIS A 57 12.42 1.86 -10.86
C HIS A 57 12.80 1.76 -9.38
N TYR A 58 11.83 1.93 -8.49
CA TYR A 58 12.05 1.83 -7.06
C TYR A 58 11.58 0.49 -6.48
N GLY A 59 11.47 -0.53 -7.32
CA GLY A 59 11.09 -1.86 -6.86
C GLY A 59 9.67 -1.95 -6.33
N THR A 60 8.77 -1.11 -6.85
CA THR A 60 7.40 -0.99 -6.35
C THR A 60 6.40 -1.40 -7.41
N ALA A 61 5.46 -2.27 -7.04
CA ALA A 61 4.35 -2.67 -7.89
C ALA A 61 3.08 -1.95 -7.42
N LEU A 62 2.30 -1.42 -8.37
CA LEU A 62 1.06 -0.74 -8.07
C LEU A 62 -0.12 -1.69 -8.24
N VAL A 63 -0.95 -1.79 -7.21
CA VAL A 63 -2.15 -2.64 -7.25
C VAL A 63 -3.34 -1.79 -6.84
N PRO A 64 -4.22 -1.42 -7.77
CA PRO A 64 -5.41 -0.66 -7.42
C PRO A 64 -6.47 -1.54 -6.75
N ILE A 65 -7.10 -1.01 -5.72
CA ILE A 65 -8.26 -1.60 -5.07
C ILE A 65 -9.39 -0.60 -5.26
N GLU A 66 -10.26 -0.88 -6.20
CA GLU A 66 -11.24 0.11 -6.68
C GLU A 66 -12.44 0.32 -5.77
N SER A 67 -12.73 -0.62 -4.90
CA SER A 67 -13.85 -0.48 -3.97
C SER A 67 -13.55 -1.15 -2.66
N GLU A 68 -14.23 -0.69 -1.61
CA GLU A 68 -14.06 -1.24 -0.27
C GLU A 68 -14.43 -2.72 -0.22
N ASP A 69 -15.38 -3.15 -1.06
CA ASP A 69 -15.81 -4.54 -1.14
C ASP A 69 -14.70 -5.49 -1.57
N ARG A 70 -13.69 -4.96 -2.23
CA ARG A 70 -12.56 -5.76 -2.69
C ARG A 70 -11.51 -6.01 -1.61
N LEU A 71 -11.66 -5.37 -0.47
CA LEU A 71 -10.74 -5.59 0.65
C LEU A 71 -11.15 -6.86 1.39
N THR A 72 -10.62 -7.98 0.94
CA THR A 72 -10.87 -9.28 1.58
C THR A 72 -9.54 -9.99 1.80
N PRO A 73 -9.46 -10.85 2.80
CA PRO A 73 -8.23 -11.61 3.03
C PRO A 73 -7.80 -12.42 1.81
N ASN A 74 -8.75 -12.95 1.06
CA ASN A 74 -8.43 -13.75 -0.14
C ASN A 74 -7.74 -12.92 -1.21
N ILE A 75 -8.24 -11.71 -1.47
CA ILE A 75 -7.66 -10.83 -2.48
C ILE A 75 -6.27 -10.38 -2.06
N LEU A 76 -6.12 -9.97 -0.81
CA LEU A 76 -4.82 -9.52 -0.32
C LEU A 76 -3.82 -10.67 -0.27
N LYS A 77 -4.26 -11.87 0.04
CA LYS A 77 -3.40 -13.05 0.02
C LYS A 77 -2.90 -13.35 -1.39
N ARG A 78 -3.75 -13.19 -2.40
CA ARG A 78 -3.34 -13.36 -3.80
C ARG A 78 -2.31 -12.34 -4.21
N ILE A 79 -2.47 -11.11 -3.76
CA ILE A 79 -1.50 -10.05 -4.03
C ILE A 79 -0.16 -10.39 -3.40
N GLU A 80 -0.16 -10.85 -2.17
CA GLU A 80 1.05 -11.29 -1.49
C GLU A 80 1.76 -12.38 -2.29
N GLN A 81 1.02 -13.37 -2.76
CA GLN A 81 1.59 -14.48 -3.51
C GLN A 81 2.12 -14.05 -4.87
N LYS A 82 1.44 -13.11 -5.51
CA LYS A 82 1.84 -12.67 -6.85
C LYS A 82 3.08 -11.79 -6.83
N TYR A 83 3.15 -10.88 -5.89
CA TYR A 83 4.22 -9.87 -5.86
C TYR A 83 5.32 -10.17 -4.85
N ASN A 84 5.06 -11.04 -3.88
CA ASN A 84 6.01 -11.44 -2.86
C ASN A 84 6.73 -10.24 -2.23
N PRO A 85 6.00 -9.27 -1.67
CA PRO A 85 6.59 -8.04 -1.18
C PRO A 85 7.30 -8.21 0.15
N ASP A 86 8.33 -7.39 0.37
CA ASP A 86 8.98 -7.28 1.67
C ASP A 86 8.20 -6.35 2.59
N ARG A 87 7.45 -5.42 1.98
CA ARG A 87 6.60 -4.48 2.72
C ARG A 87 5.47 -4.01 1.83
N ILE A 88 4.46 -3.43 2.46
CA ILE A 88 3.28 -2.94 1.75
C ILE A 88 3.02 -1.51 2.17
N ILE A 89 2.75 -0.66 1.19
CA ILE A 89 2.29 0.70 1.41
C ILE A 89 0.85 0.76 0.92
N VAL A 90 -0.04 1.31 1.73
CA VAL A 90 -1.44 1.47 1.37
C VAL A 90 -1.76 2.95 1.31
N GLU A 91 -2.16 3.43 0.14
CA GLU A 91 -2.76 4.76 0.03
C GLU A 91 -4.26 4.56 0.21
N TYR A 92 -4.76 4.85 1.40
CA TYR A 92 -6.11 4.48 1.77
C TYR A 92 -7.09 5.63 1.60
N ASN A 93 -8.27 5.29 1.07
CA ASN A 93 -9.34 6.25 0.86
C ASN A 93 -9.88 6.70 2.22
N GLY A 94 -9.86 8.02 2.45
CA GLY A 94 -10.32 8.57 3.73
C GLY A 94 -11.81 8.39 3.99
N MET A 95 -12.58 8.00 2.96
CA MET A 95 -14.01 7.75 3.09
C MET A 95 -14.33 6.30 3.43
N TRP A 96 -13.36 5.41 3.32
CA TRP A 96 -13.56 4.01 3.66
C TRP A 96 -13.21 3.78 5.13
N LYS A 97 -13.77 2.71 5.69
CA LYS A 97 -13.51 2.39 7.11
C LYS A 97 -12.13 1.76 7.26
N LEU A 98 -11.37 2.23 8.21
CA LEU A 98 -10.07 1.65 8.51
C LEU A 98 -10.20 0.19 8.96
N GLU A 99 -11.29 -0.12 9.66
CA GLU A 99 -11.57 -1.49 10.09
C GLU A 99 -11.64 -2.46 8.91
N SER A 100 -12.20 -2.02 7.78
CA SER A 100 -12.28 -2.87 6.59
C SER A 100 -10.90 -3.32 6.13
N LEU A 101 -9.95 -2.41 6.16
CA LEU A 101 -8.58 -2.74 5.80
C LEU A 101 -7.96 -3.71 6.80
N MET A 102 -8.10 -3.40 8.08
CA MET A 102 -7.49 -4.22 9.14
C MET A 102 -8.02 -5.64 9.15
N GLN A 103 -9.33 -5.79 8.94
CA GLN A 103 -9.96 -7.11 8.89
C GLN A 103 -9.55 -7.92 7.66
N ALA A 104 -9.08 -7.25 6.63
CA ALA A 104 -8.67 -7.91 5.40
C ALA A 104 -7.22 -8.41 5.42
N PHE A 105 -6.45 -8.05 6.42
CA PHE A 105 -5.04 -8.42 6.47
C PHE A 105 -4.86 -9.93 6.56
N PRO A 106 -4.09 -10.53 5.64
CA PRO A 106 -3.65 -11.92 5.81
C PRO A 106 -2.74 -12.07 7.04
N ALA A 107 -2.52 -13.31 7.43
CA ALA A 107 -1.83 -13.62 8.69
C ALA A 107 -0.46 -12.99 8.86
N ARG A 108 0.30 -12.86 7.75
CA ARG A 108 1.67 -12.31 7.82
C ARG A 108 1.72 -10.78 7.84
N TRP A 109 0.60 -10.11 7.52
CA TRP A 109 0.61 -8.66 7.42
C TRP A 109 0.45 -8.03 8.80
N GLU A 110 1.35 -7.12 9.13
CA GLU A 110 1.30 -6.41 10.41
C GLU A 110 1.26 -4.91 10.16
N LEU A 111 0.31 -4.26 10.79
CA LEU A 111 0.26 -2.81 10.71
C LEU A 111 1.48 -2.23 11.42
N TYR A 112 2.30 -1.52 10.67
CA TYR A 112 3.49 -0.90 11.22
C TYR A 112 3.26 0.54 11.61
N GLN A 113 2.58 1.29 10.74
CA GLN A 113 2.34 2.71 10.99
C GLN A 113 1.13 3.20 10.20
N ILE A 114 0.37 4.13 10.79
CA ILE A 114 -0.69 4.85 10.11
C ILE A 114 -0.28 6.31 10.07
N ILE A 115 -0.28 6.88 8.87
CA ILE A 115 0.10 8.28 8.65
C ILE A 115 -1.10 9.00 8.07
N THR A 116 -1.57 10.03 8.72
CA THR A 116 -2.70 10.82 8.25
C THR A 116 -2.20 12.16 7.71
N THR A 117 -2.53 12.45 6.45
CA THR A 117 -2.22 13.75 5.85
C THR A 117 -3.43 14.67 6.00
N VAL A 118 -3.18 15.93 6.19
CA VAL A 118 -4.23 16.95 6.36
C VAL A 118 -4.12 18.06 5.34
#